data_81cb4fc61156f9add4806417bf233946
#
_entry.id   81cb4fc61156f9add4806417bf233946
#
_cell.length_a   1.000
_cell.length_b   1.000
_cell.length_c   1.000
_cell.angle_alpha   90.00
_cell.angle_beta   90.00
_cell.angle_gamma   90.00
#
_symmetry.space_group_name_H-M   'P 1'
#
loop_
_entity.id
_entity.type
_entity.pdbx_description
1 polymer ?
#
loop_
_entity_poly.entity_id
_entity_poly.type
_entity_poly.pdbx_seq_one_letter_code
_entity_poly.pdbx_strand_id
1 'polypeptide(L)'
;LRPAIPPDGVVRHVIMADGTYMAHGWCLLIAIDGLTGEPVAFQWCGHESTAAYAALFSRIPAPDVLVSDGLRGIERACAQAWPRTRIQRCLVHVQRNTRADLTSRPRLQAGRELKELSDALTSVRTAGQAAQWAGALNAWHGRWRDFIAERTWAKDDPANPKASRQEWWWTHGELRRCYRRLERLFREGKLFAFLDPGLLAGAPVPRPSNLLQAA
;
A
#
# COMPACT_ATOMS: atom_id res chain seq x y z
N LEU A 1 -34.84 -0.78 6.92
CA LEU A 1 -34.20 -1.40 5.73
C LEU A 1 -32.73 -0.95 5.74
N ARG A 2 -31.78 -1.90 5.87
CA ARG A 2 -30.37 -1.57 5.66
C ARG A 2 -30.15 -1.52 4.13
N PRO A 3 -29.60 -0.44 3.58
CA PRO A 3 -29.24 -0.40 2.18
C PRO A 3 -28.29 -1.55 1.87
N ALA A 4 -28.47 -2.24 0.76
CA ALA A 4 -27.59 -3.31 0.31
C ALA A 4 -27.50 -3.23 -1.22
N ILE A 5 -26.31 -3.46 -1.74
CA ILE A 5 -26.10 -3.71 -3.16
C ILE A 5 -26.21 -5.23 -3.34
N PRO A 6 -27.19 -5.75 -4.09
CA PRO A 6 -27.30 -7.17 -4.33
C PRO A 6 -26.12 -7.64 -5.17
N PRO A 7 -25.58 -8.86 -4.91
CA PRO A 7 -24.57 -9.45 -5.78
C PRO A 7 -25.11 -9.60 -7.20
N ASP A 8 -24.37 -9.11 -8.19
CA ASP A 8 -24.75 -9.19 -9.61
C ASP A 8 -24.04 -10.34 -10.36
N GLY A 9 -23.09 -11.02 -9.71
CA GLY A 9 -22.32 -12.12 -10.29
C GLY A 9 -21.33 -11.70 -11.39
N VAL A 10 -21.20 -10.42 -11.67
CA VAL A 10 -20.31 -9.90 -12.71
C VAL A 10 -18.85 -9.97 -12.28
N VAL A 11 -18.04 -10.65 -13.08
CA VAL A 11 -16.58 -10.67 -12.88
C VAL A 11 -15.99 -9.33 -13.35
N ARG A 12 -15.34 -8.63 -12.43
CA ARG A 12 -14.66 -7.37 -12.70
C ARG A 12 -13.16 -7.59 -12.75
N HIS A 13 -12.49 -6.94 -13.69
CA HIS A 13 -11.03 -7.08 -13.80
C HIS A 13 -10.30 -6.43 -12.63
N VAL A 14 -10.77 -5.26 -12.19
CA VAL A 14 -10.15 -4.51 -11.11
C VAL A 14 -11.18 -4.15 -10.06
N ILE A 15 -10.93 -4.54 -8.83
CA ILE A 15 -11.64 -4.04 -7.65
C ILE A 15 -10.72 -3.13 -6.87
N MET A 16 -11.22 -1.96 -6.50
CA MET A 16 -10.60 -1.09 -5.50
C MET A 16 -11.40 -1.20 -4.22
N ALA A 17 -10.74 -1.44 -3.09
CA ALA A 17 -11.41 -1.53 -1.80
C ALA A 17 -10.66 -0.73 -0.74
N ASP A 18 -11.43 -0.04 0.10
CA ASP A 18 -10.93 0.81 1.18
C ASP A 18 -11.97 0.90 2.30
N GLY A 19 -11.53 1.32 3.48
CA GLY A 19 -12.38 1.55 4.64
C GLY A 19 -12.44 3.02 5.01
N THR A 20 -13.63 3.47 5.39
CA THR A 20 -13.86 4.82 5.90
C THR A 20 -14.46 4.75 7.29
N TYR A 21 -13.80 5.41 8.25
CA TYR A 21 -14.32 5.53 9.61
C TYR A 21 -15.31 6.67 9.70
N MET A 22 -16.48 6.38 10.25
CA MET A 22 -17.56 7.33 10.47
C MET A 22 -17.69 7.67 11.97
N ALA A 23 -18.55 8.63 12.27
CA ALA A 23 -18.88 8.95 13.64
C ALA A 23 -19.40 7.71 14.40
N HIS A 24 -19.26 7.73 15.74
CA HIS A 24 -19.74 6.68 16.65
C HIS A 24 -19.08 5.30 16.49
N GLY A 25 -17.85 5.24 15.99
CA GLY A 25 -17.08 4.00 15.91
C GLY A 25 -17.50 3.04 14.81
N TRP A 26 -18.29 3.48 13.82
CA TRP A 26 -18.64 2.69 12.65
C TRP A 26 -17.55 2.83 11.57
N CYS A 27 -17.32 1.73 10.88
CA CYS A 27 -16.48 1.68 9.69
C CYS A 27 -17.30 1.14 8.51
N LEU A 28 -17.21 1.82 7.39
CA LEU A 28 -17.80 1.40 6.12
C LEU A 28 -16.69 0.94 5.19
N LEU A 29 -16.67 -0.34 4.84
CA LEU A 29 -15.83 -0.88 3.78
C LEU A 29 -16.60 -0.76 2.46
N ILE A 30 -15.94 -0.23 1.43
CA ILE A 30 -16.50 -0.06 0.10
C ILE A 30 -15.59 -0.76 -0.90
N ALA A 31 -16.20 -1.50 -1.82
CA ALA A 31 -15.56 -2.03 -3.02
C ALA A 31 -16.19 -1.37 -4.25
N ILE A 32 -15.35 -0.83 -5.11
CA ILE A 32 -15.76 -0.22 -6.37
C ILE A 32 -15.11 -0.95 -7.55
N ASP A 33 -15.74 -0.91 -8.70
CA ASP A 33 -15.11 -1.27 -9.96
C ASP A 33 -14.02 -0.24 -10.28
N GLY A 34 -12.78 -0.70 -10.40
CA GLY A 34 -11.64 0.18 -10.63
C GLY A 34 -11.62 0.80 -12.03
N LEU A 35 -12.43 0.31 -12.98
CA LEU A 35 -12.52 0.84 -14.34
C LEU A 35 -13.61 1.91 -14.45
N THR A 36 -14.79 1.66 -13.86
CA THR A 36 -15.95 2.54 -13.98
C THR A 36 -16.09 3.49 -12.79
N GLY A 37 -15.53 3.14 -11.63
CA GLY A 37 -15.75 3.85 -10.37
C GLY A 37 -17.07 3.51 -9.69
N GLU A 38 -17.88 2.61 -10.25
CA GLU A 38 -19.20 2.26 -9.72
C GLU A 38 -19.06 1.42 -8.43
N PRO A 39 -19.88 1.68 -7.40
CA PRO A 39 -19.94 0.86 -6.20
C PRO A 39 -20.42 -0.56 -6.54
N VAL A 40 -19.64 -1.56 -6.12
CA VAL A 40 -19.96 -2.99 -6.33
C VAL A 40 -20.56 -3.62 -5.08
N ALA A 41 -19.99 -3.32 -3.93
CA ALA A 41 -20.46 -3.80 -2.65
C ALA A 41 -19.96 -2.92 -1.50
N PHE A 42 -20.64 -2.98 -0.37
CA PHE A 42 -20.18 -2.37 0.85
C PHE A 42 -20.48 -3.25 2.07
N GLN A 43 -19.73 -3.06 3.14
CA GLN A 43 -19.87 -3.79 4.39
C GLN A 43 -19.72 -2.84 5.59
N TRP A 44 -20.72 -2.83 6.45
CA TRP A 44 -20.63 -2.15 7.75
C TRP A 44 -19.88 -3.02 8.76
N CYS A 45 -18.98 -2.41 9.53
CA CYS A 45 -18.25 -3.09 10.59
C CYS A 45 -17.84 -2.09 11.68
N GLY A 46 -17.37 -2.58 12.83
CA GLY A 46 -16.84 -1.73 13.89
C GLY A 46 -15.40 -1.26 13.62
N HIS A 47 -14.64 -2.05 12.87
CA HIS A 47 -13.27 -1.72 12.47
C HIS A 47 -12.85 -2.57 11.27
N GLU A 48 -11.86 -2.10 10.56
CA GLU A 48 -11.25 -2.85 9.45
C GLU A 48 -10.53 -4.10 9.97
N SER A 49 -11.03 -5.26 9.58
CA SER A 49 -10.49 -6.56 9.98
C SER A 49 -10.50 -7.53 8.81
N THR A 50 -9.73 -8.62 8.92
CA THR A 50 -9.74 -9.70 7.92
C THR A 50 -11.15 -10.26 7.75
N ALA A 51 -11.90 -10.46 8.84
CA ALA A 51 -13.27 -10.98 8.78
C ALA A 51 -14.24 -10.02 8.08
N ALA A 52 -14.12 -8.70 8.33
CA ALA A 52 -14.96 -7.71 7.68
C ALA A 52 -14.70 -7.64 6.17
N TYR A 53 -13.43 -7.66 5.74
CA TYR A 53 -13.09 -7.74 4.33
C TYR A 53 -13.46 -9.08 3.70
N ALA A 54 -13.34 -10.20 4.40
CA ALA A 54 -13.80 -11.50 3.90
C ALA A 54 -15.31 -11.51 3.65
N ALA A 55 -16.10 -10.90 4.54
CA ALA A 55 -17.55 -10.74 4.37
C ALA A 55 -17.88 -9.83 3.18
N LEU A 56 -17.10 -8.79 2.91
CA LEU A 56 -17.26 -7.97 1.71
C LEU A 56 -16.94 -8.79 0.44
N PHE A 57 -15.80 -9.47 0.43
CA PHE A 57 -15.28 -10.19 -0.74
C PHE A 57 -16.09 -11.43 -1.09
N SER A 58 -16.74 -12.09 -0.11
CA SER A 58 -17.62 -13.23 -0.39
C SER A 58 -18.83 -12.89 -1.28
N ARG A 59 -19.12 -11.61 -1.46
CA ARG A 59 -20.25 -11.11 -2.27
C ARG A 59 -19.82 -10.68 -3.67
N ILE A 60 -18.53 -10.72 -3.98
CA ILE A 60 -17.96 -10.23 -5.22
C ILE A 60 -17.18 -11.37 -5.87
N PRO A 61 -17.41 -11.69 -7.17
CA PRO A 61 -16.54 -12.61 -7.90
C PRO A 61 -15.07 -12.15 -7.87
N ALA A 62 -14.13 -13.11 -7.86
CA ALA A 62 -12.70 -12.82 -7.79
C ALA A 62 -12.24 -11.95 -8.97
N PRO A 63 -11.65 -10.78 -8.73
CA PRO A 63 -11.08 -9.93 -9.79
C PRO A 63 -9.69 -10.42 -10.19
N ASP A 64 -9.16 -9.92 -11.32
CA ASP A 64 -7.77 -10.14 -11.68
C ASP A 64 -6.84 -9.33 -10.75
N VAL A 65 -7.25 -8.10 -10.39
CA VAL A 65 -6.46 -7.19 -9.56
C VAL A 65 -7.31 -6.60 -8.43
N LEU A 66 -6.76 -6.62 -7.21
CA LEU A 66 -7.24 -5.83 -6.08
C LEU A 66 -6.30 -4.64 -5.86
N VAL A 67 -6.82 -3.43 -5.92
CA VAL A 67 -6.10 -2.22 -5.49
C VAL A 67 -6.46 -1.91 -4.04
N SER A 68 -5.46 -1.78 -3.16
CA SER A 68 -5.67 -1.51 -1.74
C SER A 68 -4.60 -0.58 -1.15
N ASP A 69 -4.92 0.00 0.02
CA ASP A 69 -3.97 0.75 0.86
C ASP A 69 -2.89 -0.15 1.50
N GLY A 70 -3.16 -1.48 1.56
CA GLY A 70 -2.29 -2.54 2.07
C GLY A 70 -2.36 -2.77 3.56
N LEU A 71 -3.48 -2.50 4.17
CA LEU A 71 -3.79 -3.05 5.48
C LEU A 71 -3.64 -4.57 5.46
N ARG A 72 -3.05 -5.15 6.51
CA ARG A 72 -2.88 -6.61 6.61
C ARG A 72 -4.21 -7.35 6.55
N GLY A 73 -5.29 -6.73 7.04
CA GLY A 73 -6.63 -7.31 7.03
C GLY A 73 -7.14 -7.58 5.63
N ILE A 74 -7.06 -6.59 4.75
CA ILE A 74 -7.52 -6.70 3.36
C ILE A 74 -6.66 -7.67 2.55
N GLU A 75 -5.32 -7.65 2.72
CA GLU A 75 -4.43 -8.57 2.01
C GLU A 75 -4.66 -10.03 2.42
N ARG A 76 -4.91 -10.30 3.72
CA ARG A 76 -5.26 -11.64 4.20
C ARG A 76 -6.62 -12.11 3.69
N ALA A 77 -7.62 -11.24 3.73
CA ALA A 77 -8.95 -11.57 3.19
C ALA A 77 -8.89 -11.85 1.69
N CYS A 78 -8.12 -11.07 0.93
CA CYS A 78 -7.88 -11.31 -0.50
C CYS A 78 -7.24 -12.68 -0.74
N ALA A 79 -6.18 -13.03 -0.01
CA ALA A 79 -5.50 -14.32 -0.16
C ALA A 79 -6.42 -15.52 0.16
N GLN A 80 -7.39 -15.34 1.07
CA GLN A 80 -8.36 -16.37 1.44
C GLN A 80 -9.50 -16.49 0.42
N ALA A 81 -10.09 -15.37 0.02
CA ALA A 81 -11.26 -15.35 -0.86
C ALA A 81 -10.89 -15.46 -2.34
N TRP A 82 -9.77 -14.87 -2.73
CA TRP A 82 -9.33 -14.69 -4.11
C TRP A 82 -7.85 -15.05 -4.31
N PRO A 83 -7.45 -16.31 -4.17
CA PRO A 83 -6.04 -16.72 -4.11
C PRO A 83 -5.24 -16.46 -5.40
N ARG A 84 -5.92 -16.20 -6.53
CA ARG A 84 -5.29 -15.88 -7.81
C ARG A 84 -5.24 -14.39 -8.12
N THR A 85 -5.97 -13.57 -7.36
CA THR A 85 -6.01 -12.12 -7.54
C THR A 85 -4.66 -11.49 -7.20
N ARG A 86 -4.16 -10.65 -8.10
CA ARG A 86 -2.94 -9.87 -7.88
C ARG A 86 -3.26 -8.64 -7.03
N ILE A 87 -2.36 -8.28 -6.13
CA ILE A 87 -2.51 -7.07 -5.32
C ILE A 87 -1.68 -5.96 -5.93
N GLN A 88 -2.31 -4.85 -6.23
CA GLN A 88 -1.68 -3.58 -6.54
C GLN A 88 -1.82 -2.64 -5.34
N ARG A 89 -0.71 -2.14 -4.84
CA ARG A 89 -0.72 -1.11 -3.79
C ARG A 89 -1.13 0.24 -4.35
N CYS A 90 -2.01 0.92 -3.66
CA CYS A 90 -2.32 2.31 -3.96
C CYS A 90 -1.05 3.16 -3.79
N LEU A 91 -0.51 3.68 -4.90
CA LEU A 91 0.77 4.41 -4.90
C LEU A 91 0.69 5.71 -4.10
N VAL A 92 -0.48 6.34 -4.07
CA VAL A 92 -0.72 7.53 -3.23
C VAL A 92 -0.59 7.19 -1.75
N HIS A 93 -1.11 6.05 -1.31
CA HIS A 93 -0.93 5.59 0.07
C HIS A 93 0.54 5.23 0.37
N VAL A 94 1.28 4.67 -0.60
CA VAL A 94 2.72 4.44 -0.44
C VAL A 94 3.46 5.76 -0.23
N GLN A 95 3.14 6.80 -1.01
CA GLN A 95 3.71 8.14 -0.86
C GLN A 95 3.33 8.78 0.49
N ARG A 96 2.06 8.66 0.91
CA ARG A 96 1.61 9.15 2.24
C ARG A 96 2.39 8.48 3.37
N ASN A 97 2.56 7.16 3.32
CA ASN A 97 3.32 6.41 4.30
C ASN A 97 4.80 6.83 4.31
N THR A 98 5.39 7.12 3.15
CA THR A 98 6.76 7.65 3.06
C THR A 98 6.85 9.03 3.71
N ARG A 99 5.89 9.91 3.47
CA ARG A 99 5.85 11.24 4.12
C ARG A 99 5.61 11.15 5.63
N ALA A 100 4.83 10.17 6.09
CA ALA A 100 4.62 9.93 7.52
C ALA A 100 5.92 9.47 8.21
N ASP A 101 6.74 8.64 7.54
CA ASP A 101 8.03 8.21 8.08
C ASP A 101 9.11 9.31 7.99
N LEU A 102 9.23 9.99 6.84
CA LEU A 102 10.35 10.87 6.52
C LEU A 102 10.04 12.37 6.65
N THR A 103 8.80 12.73 6.96
CA THR A 103 8.23 14.07 6.87
C THR A 103 8.06 14.58 5.41
N SER A 104 7.40 15.72 5.23
CA SER A 104 7.27 16.35 3.90
C SER A 104 8.55 17.01 3.43
N ARG A 105 9.47 17.38 4.36
CA ARG A 105 10.74 18.05 4.09
C ARG A 105 11.87 17.38 4.88
N PRO A 106 12.38 16.22 4.43
CA PRO A 106 13.45 15.53 5.13
C PRO A 106 14.73 16.38 5.19
N ARG A 107 15.35 16.43 6.36
CA ARG A 107 16.61 17.18 6.54
C ARG A 107 17.81 16.44 5.99
N LEU A 108 17.83 15.12 6.15
CA LEU A 108 18.91 14.26 5.68
C LEU A 108 18.82 14.06 4.16
N GLN A 109 19.98 14.05 3.50
CA GLN A 109 20.06 13.82 2.05
C GLN A 109 19.46 12.46 1.67
N ALA A 110 19.80 11.39 2.41
CA ALA A 110 19.23 10.06 2.22
C ALA A 110 17.69 10.07 2.26
N GLY A 111 17.11 10.89 3.15
CA GLY A 111 15.65 11.05 3.25
C GLY A 111 15.04 11.79 2.08
N ARG A 112 15.70 12.85 1.57
CA ARG A 112 15.26 13.60 0.39
C ARG A 112 15.23 12.70 -0.84
N GLU A 113 16.34 12.00 -1.10
CA GLU A 113 16.45 11.08 -2.23
C GLU A 113 15.42 9.94 -2.16
N LEU A 114 15.21 9.34 -0.97
CA LEU A 114 14.23 8.26 -0.81
C LEU A 114 12.78 8.75 -0.99
N LYS A 115 12.51 9.99 -0.55
CA LYS A 115 11.23 10.63 -0.78
C LYS A 115 10.99 10.92 -2.27
N GLU A 116 11.99 11.39 -3.00
CA GLU A 116 11.92 11.61 -4.46
C GLU A 116 11.62 10.31 -5.20
N LEU A 117 12.26 9.20 -4.81
CA LEU A 117 11.95 7.86 -5.34
C LEU A 117 10.50 7.47 -5.08
N SER A 118 9.99 7.73 -3.89
CA SER A 118 8.59 7.48 -3.56
C SER A 118 7.64 8.37 -4.36
N ASP A 119 7.96 9.65 -4.50
CA ASP A 119 7.12 10.59 -5.27
C ASP A 119 7.11 10.23 -6.77
N ALA A 120 8.20 9.68 -7.31
CA ALA A 120 8.30 9.23 -8.69
C ALA A 120 7.41 8.00 -9.03
N LEU A 121 6.95 7.23 -8.04
CA LEU A 121 6.13 6.03 -8.27
C LEU A 121 4.90 6.30 -9.14
N THR A 122 4.21 7.41 -8.91
CA THR A 122 3.00 7.77 -9.67
C THR A 122 3.30 8.24 -11.09
N SER A 123 4.56 8.46 -11.44
CA SER A 123 5.00 8.86 -12.78
C SER A 123 5.42 7.68 -13.66
N VAL A 124 5.61 6.50 -13.09
CA VAL A 124 5.96 5.27 -13.83
C VAL A 124 4.80 4.84 -14.74
N ARG A 125 5.10 4.58 -16.02
CA ARG A 125 4.11 4.24 -17.05
C ARG A 125 4.46 2.98 -17.84
N THR A 126 5.71 2.57 -17.82
CA THR A 126 6.22 1.46 -18.63
C THR A 126 7.09 0.53 -17.79
N ALA A 127 7.25 -0.71 -18.24
CA ALA A 127 8.16 -1.68 -17.61
C ALA A 127 9.61 -1.17 -17.57
N GLY A 128 10.05 -0.45 -18.61
CA GLY A 128 11.38 0.18 -18.66
C GLY A 128 11.55 1.22 -17.55
N GLN A 129 10.53 2.07 -17.33
CA GLN A 129 10.55 3.05 -16.23
C GLN A 129 10.51 2.37 -14.86
N ALA A 130 9.75 1.27 -14.70
CA ALA A 130 9.74 0.50 -13.47
C ALA A 130 11.11 -0.13 -13.18
N ALA A 131 11.81 -0.64 -14.21
CA ALA A 131 13.17 -1.15 -14.09
C ALA A 131 14.18 -0.05 -13.71
N GLN A 132 14.07 1.14 -14.32
CA GLN A 132 14.89 2.31 -13.95
C GLN A 132 14.64 2.73 -12.50
N TRP A 133 13.38 2.77 -12.07
CA TRP A 133 13.02 3.08 -10.68
C TRP A 133 13.64 2.06 -9.70
N ALA A 134 13.56 0.77 -10.02
CA ALA A 134 14.16 -0.30 -9.22
C ALA A 134 15.69 -0.16 -9.15
N GLY A 135 16.34 0.16 -10.28
CA GLY A 135 17.76 0.45 -10.33
C GLY A 135 18.15 1.63 -9.45
N ALA A 136 17.35 2.70 -9.48
CA ALA A 136 17.57 3.88 -8.63
C ALA A 136 17.38 3.57 -7.14
N LEU A 137 16.39 2.73 -6.75
CA LEU A 137 16.23 2.28 -5.38
C LEU A 137 17.42 1.43 -4.91
N ASN A 138 17.93 0.55 -5.76
CA ASN A 138 19.12 -0.26 -5.48
C ASN A 138 20.38 0.61 -5.35
N ALA A 139 20.56 1.60 -6.22
CA ALA A 139 21.67 2.55 -6.13
C ALA A 139 21.61 3.38 -4.84
N TRP A 140 20.41 3.82 -4.45
CA TRP A 140 20.20 4.47 -3.17
C TRP A 140 20.64 3.58 -2.01
N HIS A 141 20.22 2.31 -2.00
CA HIS A 141 20.60 1.36 -0.96
C HIS A 141 22.13 1.12 -0.95
N GLY A 142 22.76 0.95 -2.11
CA GLY A 142 24.20 0.80 -2.22
C GLY A 142 24.98 1.96 -1.59
N ARG A 143 24.46 3.19 -1.71
CA ARG A 143 25.06 4.41 -1.14
C ARG A 143 24.82 4.54 0.37
N TRP A 144 23.62 4.21 0.85
CA TRP A 144 23.18 4.52 2.20
C TRP A 144 23.04 3.31 3.13
N ARG A 145 23.39 2.10 2.68
CA ARG A 145 23.21 0.86 3.45
C ARG A 145 23.86 0.89 4.82
N ASP A 146 25.11 1.39 4.89
CA ASP A 146 25.86 1.42 6.13
C ASP A 146 25.31 2.50 7.08
N PHE A 147 24.92 3.66 6.52
CA PHE A 147 24.25 4.73 7.25
C PHE A 147 22.92 4.28 7.88
N ILE A 148 22.05 3.59 7.14
CA ILE A 148 20.78 3.06 7.69
C ILE A 148 20.98 1.83 8.57
N ALA A 149 22.18 1.28 8.64
CA ALA A 149 22.54 0.17 9.52
C ALA A 149 23.19 0.65 10.84
N GLU A 150 23.38 1.94 11.02
CA GLU A 150 23.89 2.50 12.26
C GLU A 150 22.95 2.22 13.44
N ARG A 151 23.57 1.95 14.59
CA ARG A 151 22.88 1.67 15.85
C ARG A 151 23.25 2.70 16.90
N THR A 152 22.27 3.16 17.64
CA THR A 152 22.45 3.94 18.87
C THR A 152 22.24 3.02 20.06
N TRP A 153 23.19 2.97 20.98
CA TRP A 153 23.10 2.17 22.18
C TRP A 153 22.51 3.01 23.33
N ALA A 154 21.71 2.38 24.18
CA ALA A 154 21.07 3.05 25.31
C ALA A 154 22.10 3.73 26.25
N LYS A 155 23.27 3.13 26.43
CA LYS A 155 24.37 3.70 27.22
C LYS A 155 24.93 5.00 26.63
N ASP A 156 24.86 5.19 25.32
CA ASP A 156 25.40 6.36 24.62
C ASP A 156 24.38 7.50 24.50
N ASP A 157 23.09 7.20 24.71
CA ASP A 157 21.97 8.16 24.71
C ASP A 157 20.96 7.80 25.82
N PRO A 158 21.34 7.88 27.10
CA PRO A 158 20.49 7.44 28.21
C PRO A 158 19.26 8.31 28.44
N ALA A 159 19.26 9.55 27.93
CA ALA A 159 18.11 10.46 28.00
C ALA A 159 17.00 10.13 27.02
N ASN A 160 17.27 9.28 26.04
CA ASN A 160 16.29 8.88 25.06
C ASN A 160 15.23 7.96 25.69
N PRO A 161 13.91 8.20 25.47
CA PRO A 161 12.86 7.34 26.00
C PRO A 161 12.96 5.86 25.59
N LYS A 162 13.68 5.56 24.52
CA LYS A 162 13.95 4.19 24.09
C LYS A 162 14.92 3.46 25.01
N ALA A 163 15.84 4.19 25.66
CA ALA A 163 16.87 3.62 26.52
C ALA A 163 16.31 2.82 27.71
N SER A 164 15.10 3.17 28.18
CA SER A 164 14.41 2.45 29.26
C SER A 164 13.76 1.12 28.81
N ARG A 165 13.66 0.87 27.50
CA ARG A 165 12.91 -0.27 26.95
C ARG A 165 13.73 -1.20 26.07
N GLN A 166 14.89 -0.76 25.57
CA GLN A 166 15.73 -1.53 24.66
C GLN A 166 17.20 -1.13 24.80
N GLU A 167 18.06 -2.09 24.62
CA GLU A 167 19.51 -1.93 24.73
C GLU A 167 20.10 -1.09 23.61
N TRP A 168 19.50 -1.15 22.42
CA TRP A 168 19.89 -0.37 21.25
C TRP A 168 18.71 -0.18 20.29
N TRP A 169 18.83 0.78 19.38
CA TRP A 169 17.87 1.01 18.27
C TRP A 169 18.60 1.47 17.01
N TRP A 170 17.91 1.37 15.89
CA TRP A 170 18.44 1.93 14.65
C TRP A 170 18.47 3.44 14.74
N THR A 171 19.64 4.06 14.52
CA THR A 171 19.83 5.52 14.51
C THR A 171 18.90 6.18 13.50
N HIS A 172 18.80 5.58 12.32
CA HIS A 172 17.96 6.03 11.19
C HIS A 172 16.78 5.08 10.94
N GLY A 173 16.02 4.78 11.99
CA GLY A 173 14.93 3.79 11.94
C GLY A 173 13.85 4.10 10.93
N GLU A 174 13.49 5.38 10.74
CA GLU A 174 12.50 5.85 9.79
C GLU A 174 12.95 5.62 8.34
N LEU A 175 14.18 5.98 8.00
CA LEU A 175 14.79 5.73 6.68
C LEU A 175 14.78 4.23 6.35
N ARG A 176 15.27 3.44 7.33
CA ARG A 176 15.33 1.98 7.21
C ARG A 176 13.93 1.37 7.00
N ARG A 177 12.93 1.82 7.74
CA ARG A 177 11.53 1.35 7.62
C ARG A 177 10.95 1.70 6.25
N CYS A 178 11.16 2.94 5.80
CA CYS A 178 10.71 3.42 4.50
C CYS A 178 11.34 2.61 3.35
N TYR A 179 12.68 2.48 3.33
CA TYR A 179 13.39 1.69 2.32
C TYR A 179 12.88 0.25 2.27
N ARG A 180 12.84 -0.43 3.42
CA ARG A 180 12.38 -1.83 3.48
C ARG A 180 10.94 -2.02 3.01
N ARG A 181 10.08 -1.02 3.22
CA ARG A 181 8.72 -1.03 2.69
C ARG A 181 8.73 -0.98 1.17
N LEU A 182 9.44 -0.03 0.58
CA LEU A 182 9.52 0.12 -0.88
C LEU A 182 10.14 -1.11 -1.55
N GLU A 183 11.25 -1.59 -1.02
CA GLU A 183 11.94 -2.78 -1.51
C GLU A 183 11.04 -4.02 -1.44
N ARG A 184 10.38 -4.25 -0.31
CA ARG A 184 9.47 -5.37 -0.15
C ARG A 184 8.30 -5.31 -1.13
N LEU A 185 7.64 -4.15 -1.25
CA LEU A 185 6.51 -3.98 -2.16
C LEU A 185 6.91 -4.19 -3.62
N PHE A 186 8.10 -3.74 -4.00
CA PHE A 186 8.65 -4.00 -5.33
C PHE A 186 8.91 -5.50 -5.55
N ARG A 187 9.60 -6.16 -4.64
CA ARG A 187 9.91 -7.60 -4.70
C ARG A 187 8.65 -8.47 -4.72
N GLU A 188 7.61 -8.07 -3.99
CA GLU A 188 6.31 -8.74 -3.99
C GLU A 188 5.47 -8.45 -5.26
N GLY A 189 5.96 -7.63 -6.20
CA GLY A 189 5.25 -7.25 -7.41
C GLY A 189 4.03 -6.36 -7.18
N LYS A 190 3.94 -5.70 -6.02
CA LYS A 190 2.77 -4.93 -5.61
C LYS A 190 2.81 -3.44 -6.00
N LEU A 191 3.96 -2.92 -6.48
CA LEU A 191 4.07 -1.52 -6.90
C LEU A 191 3.64 -1.30 -8.34
N PHE A 192 3.93 -2.26 -9.21
CA PHE A 192 3.77 -2.11 -10.65
C PHE A 192 3.00 -3.28 -11.27
N ALA A 193 2.07 -3.90 -10.54
CA ALA A 193 1.22 -4.96 -11.07
C ALA A 193 0.40 -4.47 -12.29
N PHE A 194 0.06 -3.18 -12.34
CA PHE A 194 -0.64 -2.55 -13.47
C PHE A 194 0.16 -2.52 -14.78
N LEU A 195 1.45 -2.84 -14.75
CA LEU A 195 2.30 -2.96 -15.94
C LEU A 195 2.43 -4.40 -16.45
N ASP A 196 1.84 -5.37 -15.75
CA ASP A 196 1.88 -6.78 -16.16
C ASP A 196 0.97 -7.00 -17.38
N PRO A 197 1.52 -7.30 -18.57
CA PRO A 197 0.70 -7.50 -19.77
C PRO A 197 -0.17 -8.77 -19.71
N GLY A 198 0.13 -9.69 -18.81
CA GLY A 198 -0.66 -10.90 -18.56
C GLY A 198 -1.93 -10.66 -17.73
N LEU A 199 -2.05 -9.49 -17.11
CA LEU A 199 -3.26 -9.09 -16.40
C LEU A 199 -4.25 -8.44 -17.36
N LEU A 200 -5.55 -8.62 -17.09
CA LEU A 200 -6.66 -7.97 -17.78
C LEU A 200 -6.82 -8.31 -19.26
N ALA A 201 -6.24 -9.41 -19.74
CA ALA A 201 -6.30 -9.77 -21.16
C ALA A 201 -5.94 -8.60 -22.10
N GLY A 202 -5.00 -7.74 -21.70
CA GLY A 202 -4.54 -6.56 -22.44
C GLY A 202 -5.31 -5.27 -22.15
N ALA A 203 -6.35 -5.28 -21.31
CA ALA A 203 -6.99 -4.04 -20.87
C ALA A 203 -6.11 -3.27 -19.86
N PRO A 204 -6.09 -1.93 -19.89
CA PRO A 204 -5.27 -1.16 -18.96
C PRO A 204 -5.78 -1.32 -17.53
N VAL A 205 -4.91 -1.72 -16.61
CA VAL A 205 -5.21 -1.61 -15.17
C VAL A 205 -5.29 -0.13 -14.81
N PRO A 206 -6.38 0.34 -14.19
CA PRO A 206 -6.47 1.71 -13.72
C PRO A 206 -5.31 1.99 -12.78
N ARG A 207 -4.69 3.15 -12.97
CA ARG A 207 -3.71 3.61 -12.02
C ARG A 207 -4.39 3.82 -10.67
N PRO A 208 -3.78 3.36 -9.58
CA PRO A 208 -4.31 3.58 -8.25
C PRO A 208 -4.22 5.07 -7.90
N SER A 209 -5.12 5.88 -8.39
CA SER A 209 -5.26 7.27 -8.05
C SER A 209 -6.71 7.59 -7.71
N ASN A 210 -6.91 8.15 -6.53
CA ASN A 210 -8.01 9.02 -6.09
C ASN A 210 -9.49 8.64 -6.35
N LEU A 211 -9.85 7.55 -7.05
CA LEU A 211 -11.27 7.23 -7.30
C LEU A 211 -12.04 6.98 -5.99
N LEU A 212 -11.39 6.36 -4.99
CA LEU A 212 -12.00 6.14 -3.66
C LEU A 212 -12.02 7.40 -2.77
N GLN A 213 -11.35 8.49 -3.16
CA GLN A 213 -11.35 9.75 -2.39
C GLN A 213 -12.33 10.78 -2.97
N ALA A 214 -12.88 10.52 -4.14
CA ALA A 214 -13.83 11.39 -4.83
C ALA A 214 -15.29 10.89 -4.71
N ALA A 215 -15.50 9.72 -4.13
CA ALA A 215 -16.80 9.16 -3.77
C ALA A 215 -17.07 9.33 -2.28
#